data_e04b42af9494df41248d44141cab72fe
#
_entry.id   e04b42af9494df41248d44141cab72fe
#
_cell.length_a   1.000
_cell.length_b   1.000
_cell.length_c   1.000
_cell.angle_alpha   90.00
_cell.angle_beta   90.00
_cell.angle_gamma   90.00
#
_symmetry.space_group_name_H-M   'P 1'
#
loop_
_entity.id
_entity.type
_entity.pdbx_description
1 polymer ?
#
loop_
_entity_poly.entity_id
_entity_poly.type
_entity_poly.pdbx_seq_one_letter_code
_entity_poly.pdbx_strand_id
1 'polypeptide(L)'
;MRSTIFITLITLFFITACAPVMQNKKIQDGALNSTSSNTPNNAIDNKSAQKETYDAHRAYTRYHFEDEEMDFAFQWLLGSISTGGAEIGEAFYVAGNIEDGSPVSWQTEWEKMAIRKEIRAKEALKNGNNITARESYLKASNYYRTALVSMMPDNPKFNGIGKKIRTCMVEAGKLFNPPMTYFEVPFEDVVLPGYYRPVKKDGQPRKTLLMIGGGETFIEDNVFYIEQQTIKYGYNFITVDIPGQGMLPAQGLFFRKDTETQIKAILDVILSFKEVDPEKLAVYGISNGGYFVPRAATVEKRIKALIVSSAVVDNYLMFKEMPFAKDTQEQIDKWPAFKKAVTSAVTWRWGLDPEDVKGQVEQTKGYTFDPAKITCPVLDIVGAGEYVNKETERQQKEFLDNLGTQNKTIVITPENEGASSHCIGENRTLMSEVLFDWLDGIFKEE
;
A
#
# COMPACT_ATOMS: atom_id res chain seq x y z
N MET A 1 -8.64 -50.69 45.58
CA MET A 1 -9.70 -49.85 45.02
C MET A 1 -9.37 -49.55 43.60
N ARG A 2 -10.17 -50.05 42.68
CA ARG A 2 -9.94 -50.04 41.22
C ARG A 2 -10.40 -48.69 40.64
N SER A 3 -9.55 -47.99 39.94
CA SER A 3 -9.96 -46.82 39.11
C SER A 3 -10.11 -47.26 37.64
N THR A 4 -11.30 -47.07 37.13
CA THR A 4 -11.70 -47.39 35.77
C THR A 4 -11.37 -46.23 34.86
N ILE A 5 -10.55 -46.49 33.82
CA ILE A 5 -10.22 -45.52 32.78
C ILE A 5 -11.24 -45.71 31.64
N PHE A 6 -12.01 -44.65 31.33
CA PHE A 6 -12.85 -44.58 30.10
C PHE A 6 -12.03 -44.12 28.93
N ILE A 7 -11.89 -45.00 27.92
CA ILE A 7 -11.31 -44.67 26.62
C ILE A 7 -12.47 -44.40 25.67
N THR A 8 -12.59 -43.16 25.20
CA THR A 8 -13.54 -42.79 24.16
C THR A 8 -12.87 -42.96 22.78
N LEU A 9 -13.37 -43.91 22.00
CA LEU A 9 -12.95 -44.12 20.61
C LEU A 9 -13.55 -43.02 19.73
N ILE A 10 -12.71 -42.23 19.04
CA ILE A 10 -13.16 -41.35 17.96
C ILE A 10 -12.91 -42.08 16.66
N THR A 11 -13.99 -42.37 15.95
CA THR A 11 -13.99 -43.01 14.64
C THR A 11 -13.73 -41.94 13.57
N LEU A 12 -12.60 -42.01 12.88
CA LEU A 12 -12.30 -41.19 11.70
C LEU A 12 -12.96 -41.78 10.46
N PHE A 13 -13.86 -41.03 9.83
CA PHE A 13 -14.35 -41.32 8.48
C PHE A 13 -13.38 -40.72 7.45
N PHE A 14 -12.68 -41.54 6.68
CA PHE A 14 -11.99 -41.13 5.48
C PHE A 14 -12.98 -41.07 4.31
N ILE A 15 -13.22 -39.89 3.77
CA ILE A 15 -13.90 -39.75 2.48
C ILE A 15 -12.80 -39.51 1.43
N THR A 16 -12.53 -40.50 0.60
CA THR A 16 -11.71 -40.38 -0.61
C THR A 16 -12.56 -39.77 -1.71
N ALA A 17 -12.27 -38.51 -2.08
CA ALA A 17 -12.83 -37.90 -3.28
C ALA A 17 -11.73 -37.92 -4.39
N CYS A 18 -12.03 -38.64 -5.47
CA CYS A 18 -11.25 -38.62 -6.70
C CYS A 18 -11.39 -37.25 -7.38
N ALA A 19 -10.30 -36.58 -7.67
CA ALA A 19 -10.25 -35.42 -8.53
C ALA A 19 -10.16 -35.84 -10.01
N PRO A 20 -10.88 -35.20 -10.94
CA PRO A 20 -10.66 -35.39 -12.37
C PRO A 20 -9.50 -34.53 -12.88
N VAL A 21 -8.65 -35.16 -13.66
CA VAL A 21 -7.53 -34.53 -14.41
C VAL A 21 -8.12 -33.57 -15.44
N MET A 22 -7.78 -32.28 -15.35
CA MET A 22 -8.08 -31.32 -16.41
C MET A 22 -7.00 -31.33 -17.49
N GLN A 23 -7.41 -31.67 -18.71
CA GLN A 23 -6.60 -31.54 -19.92
C GLN A 23 -6.56 -30.08 -20.39
N ASN A 24 -5.37 -29.62 -20.72
CA ASN A 24 -5.10 -28.34 -21.38
C ASN A 24 -5.87 -28.21 -22.71
N LYS A 25 -6.75 -27.22 -22.85
CA LYS A 25 -7.28 -26.77 -24.12
C LYS A 25 -6.70 -25.39 -24.45
N LYS A 26 -5.99 -25.34 -25.59
CA LYS A 26 -5.58 -24.08 -26.25
C LYS A 26 -6.81 -23.26 -26.60
N ILE A 27 -6.78 -21.97 -26.30
CA ILE A 27 -7.77 -21.00 -26.77
C ILE A 27 -7.31 -20.50 -28.15
N GLN A 28 -8.13 -20.73 -29.15
CA GLN A 28 -8.02 -20.13 -30.48
C GLN A 28 -8.97 -18.92 -30.55
N ASP A 29 -8.48 -17.87 -31.24
CA ASP A 29 -9.21 -16.66 -31.57
C ASP A 29 -10.53 -16.97 -32.32
N GLY A 30 -11.62 -16.32 -31.92
CA GLY A 30 -12.90 -16.41 -32.60
C GLY A 30 -13.70 -15.13 -32.51
N ALA A 31 -13.89 -14.52 -33.67
CA ALA A 31 -14.60 -13.28 -33.90
C ALA A 31 -16.08 -13.32 -33.46
N LEU A 32 -16.56 -12.17 -33.01
CA LEU A 32 -17.95 -11.85 -32.71
C LEU A 32 -18.84 -12.00 -33.97
N ASN A 33 -19.91 -12.80 -33.87
CA ASN A 33 -21.12 -12.63 -34.68
C ASN A 33 -22.37 -12.88 -33.83
N SER A 34 -23.27 -11.92 -33.92
CA SER A 34 -24.55 -11.84 -33.23
C SER A 34 -25.58 -12.82 -33.82
N THR A 35 -26.28 -13.61 -33.00
CA THR A 35 -27.64 -14.06 -33.28
C THR A 35 -28.43 -14.22 -31.99
N SER A 36 -29.62 -13.66 -31.99
CA SER A 36 -30.62 -13.67 -30.92
C SER A 36 -31.24 -15.05 -30.71
N SER A 37 -31.41 -15.46 -29.43
CA SER A 37 -32.45 -16.43 -29.05
C SER A 37 -32.98 -16.14 -27.66
N ASN A 38 -34.28 -16.06 -27.56
CA ASN A 38 -35.09 -15.82 -26.36
C ASN A 38 -34.92 -16.92 -25.30
N THR A 39 -34.69 -16.55 -24.06
CA THR A 39 -34.99 -17.36 -22.87
C THR A 39 -35.51 -16.47 -21.74
N PRO A 40 -36.37 -16.93 -20.84
CA PRO A 40 -37.29 -16.05 -20.10
C PRO A 40 -36.62 -15.30 -18.97
N ASN A 41 -37.04 -14.04 -18.83
CA ASN A 41 -36.71 -13.11 -17.75
C ASN A 41 -37.08 -13.69 -16.37
N ASN A 42 -36.09 -14.02 -15.54
CA ASN A 42 -36.19 -13.86 -14.10
C ASN A 42 -35.68 -12.44 -13.77
N ALA A 43 -36.61 -11.53 -13.61
CA ALA A 43 -36.34 -10.20 -13.12
C ALA A 43 -35.86 -10.32 -11.66
N ILE A 44 -34.54 -10.29 -11.47
CA ILE A 44 -33.96 -9.86 -10.21
C ILE A 44 -34.15 -8.35 -10.19
N ASP A 45 -34.96 -7.88 -9.24
CA ASP A 45 -35.18 -6.47 -8.96
C ASP A 45 -33.83 -5.78 -8.70
N ASN A 46 -33.22 -5.28 -9.75
CA ASN A 46 -32.13 -4.31 -9.67
C ASN A 46 -32.74 -2.95 -9.31
N LYS A 47 -33.06 -2.75 -8.04
CA LYS A 47 -33.00 -1.41 -7.47
C LYS A 47 -31.55 -0.97 -7.52
N SER A 48 -31.13 -0.41 -8.63
CA SER A 48 -29.96 0.46 -8.71
C SER A 48 -30.26 1.67 -7.81
N ALA A 49 -29.91 1.57 -6.50
CA ALA A 49 -29.64 2.76 -5.74
C ALA A 49 -28.64 3.57 -6.60
N GLN A 50 -28.98 4.83 -6.89
CA GLN A 50 -28.03 5.77 -7.46
C GLN A 50 -26.76 5.66 -6.62
N LYS A 51 -25.71 5.05 -7.17
CA LYS A 51 -24.38 5.06 -6.54
C LYS A 51 -24.00 6.53 -6.47
N GLU A 52 -23.98 7.07 -5.25
CA GLU A 52 -23.41 8.38 -4.97
C GLU A 52 -22.01 8.44 -5.59
N THR A 53 -21.61 9.62 -6.01
CA THR A 53 -20.33 9.86 -6.70
C THR A 53 -19.20 9.19 -5.94
N TYR A 54 -18.63 8.15 -6.54
CA TYR A 54 -17.51 7.38 -6.00
C TYR A 54 -16.31 8.31 -5.76
N ASP A 55 -15.83 8.34 -4.52
CA ASP A 55 -14.53 8.91 -4.17
C ASP A 55 -13.46 7.84 -4.45
N ALA A 56 -12.42 8.17 -5.23
CA ALA A 56 -11.39 7.24 -5.68
C ALA A 56 -10.69 6.45 -4.56
N HIS A 57 -10.83 6.87 -3.31
CA HIS A 57 -10.26 6.21 -2.14
C HIS A 57 -11.14 5.11 -1.54
N ARG A 58 -12.40 4.97 -1.97
CA ARG A 58 -13.39 4.14 -1.25
C ARG A 58 -13.49 2.73 -1.82
N ALA A 59 -13.46 1.73 -0.90
CA ALA A 59 -13.95 0.40 -1.18
C ALA A 59 -15.48 0.41 -1.31
N TYR A 60 -16.03 -0.44 -2.20
CA TYR A 60 -17.48 -0.62 -2.29
C TYR A 60 -18.06 -1.37 -1.09
N THR A 61 -17.22 -2.06 -0.32
CA THR A 61 -17.61 -2.87 0.81
C THR A 61 -17.33 -2.12 2.11
N ARG A 62 -18.38 -1.93 2.92
CA ARG A 62 -18.23 -1.44 4.30
C ARG A 62 -17.79 -2.59 5.19
N TYR A 63 -16.74 -2.35 5.99
CA TYR A 63 -16.17 -3.35 6.89
C TYR A 63 -16.70 -3.24 8.31
N HIS A 64 -16.82 -2.00 8.84
CA HIS A 64 -17.26 -1.80 10.23
C HIS A 64 -17.88 -0.42 10.50
N PHE A 65 -17.25 0.68 10.09
CA PHE A 65 -17.62 2.03 10.47
C PHE A 65 -18.63 2.66 9.50
N GLU A 66 -19.50 3.55 10.03
CA GLU A 66 -20.38 4.37 9.22
C GLU A 66 -19.61 5.55 8.58
N ASP A 67 -18.61 6.11 9.30
CA ASP A 67 -17.69 7.09 8.75
C ASP A 67 -16.83 6.41 7.67
N GLU A 68 -16.99 6.85 6.42
CA GLU A 68 -16.38 6.21 5.26
C GLU A 68 -14.85 6.32 5.24
N GLU A 69 -14.29 7.42 5.72
CA GLU A 69 -12.83 7.60 5.79
C GLU A 69 -12.22 6.73 6.89
N MET A 70 -12.93 6.60 8.03
CA MET A 70 -12.53 5.69 9.11
C MET A 70 -12.61 4.23 8.67
N ASP A 71 -13.67 3.86 7.92
CA ASP A 71 -13.83 2.51 7.38
C ASP A 71 -12.75 2.18 6.34
N PHE A 72 -12.37 3.14 5.49
CA PHE A 72 -11.25 2.98 4.57
C PHE A 72 -9.92 2.79 5.30
N ALA A 73 -9.64 3.58 6.34
CA ALA A 73 -8.44 3.40 7.18
C ALA A 73 -8.44 2.03 7.87
N PHE A 74 -9.61 1.54 8.29
CA PHE A 74 -9.77 0.21 8.88
C PHE A 74 -9.53 -0.91 7.85
N GLN A 75 -10.09 -0.78 6.64
CA GLN A 75 -9.82 -1.68 5.51
C GLN A 75 -8.31 -1.77 5.23
N TRP A 76 -7.61 -0.62 5.19
CA TRP A 76 -6.17 -0.59 4.96
C TRP A 76 -5.39 -1.37 6.02
N LEU A 77 -5.81 -1.25 7.30
CA LEU A 77 -5.26 -2.07 8.37
C LEU A 77 -5.53 -3.57 8.16
N LEU A 78 -6.78 -3.95 7.83
CA LEU A 78 -7.16 -5.35 7.59
C LEU A 78 -6.34 -5.97 6.46
N GLY A 79 -6.04 -5.22 5.40
CA GLY A 79 -5.17 -5.67 4.32
C GLY A 79 -3.75 -6.06 4.77
N SER A 80 -3.28 -5.57 5.92
CA SER A 80 -1.98 -5.93 6.49
C SER A 80 -1.96 -7.27 7.24
N ILE A 81 -3.11 -7.92 7.41
CA ILE A 81 -3.20 -9.19 8.17
C ILE A 81 -2.38 -10.28 7.48
N SER A 82 -2.44 -10.37 6.15
CA SER A 82 -1.69 -11.36 5.38
C SER A 82 -0.17 -11.22 5.48
N THR A 83 0.31 -10.04 5.91
CA THR A 83 1.74 -9.72 6.09
C THR A 83 2.16 -9.56 7.55
N GLY A 84 1.29 -9.97 8.49
CA GLY A 84 1.60 -9.95 9.93
C GLY A 84 1.47 -8.58 10.61
N GLY A 85 0.93 -7.58 9.92
CA GLY A 85 0.73 -6.23 10.47
C GLY A 85 -0.46 -6.12 11.43
N ALA A 86 -1.43 -7.01 11.34
CA ALA A 86 -2.60 -7.02 12.20
C ALA A 86 -3.12 -8.45 12.47
N GLU A 87 -4.12 -8.57 13.33
CA GLU A 87 -4.85 -9.79 13.61
C GLU A 87 -6.35 -9.50 13.64
N ILE A 88 -7.19 -10.33 13.01
CA ILE A 88 -8.64 -10.09 12.87
C ILE A 88 -9.29 -9.83 14.23
N GLY A 89 -9.06 -10.72 15.22
CA GLY A 89 -9.66 -10.59 16.53
C GLY A 89 -9.24 -9.33 17.28
N GLU A 90 -7.98 -8.88 17.09
CA GLU A 90 -7.46 -7.64 17.68
C GLU A 90 -8.06 -6.42 16.99
N ALA A 91 -8.13 -6.44 15.65
CA ALA A 91 -8.66 -5.35 14.85
C ALA A 91 -10.13 -5.07 15.20
N PHE A 92 -10.98 -6.10 15.20
CA PHE A 92 -12.40 -5.95 15.53
C PHE A 92 -12.66 -5.70 17.03
N TYR A 93 -11.81 -6.20 17.94
CA TYR A 93 -11.87 -5.79 19.34
C TYR A 93 -11.64 -4.29 19.51
N VAL A 94 -10.62 -3.73 18.84
CA VAL A 94 -10.33 -2.29 18.89
C VAL A 94 -11.46 -1.51 18.24
N ALA A 95 -11.90 -1.90 17.03
CA ALA A 95 -12.96 -1.25 16.30
C ALA A 95 -14.27 -1.16 17.12
N GLY A 96 -14.62 -2.21 17.85
CA GLY A 96 -15.80 -2.22 18.73
C GLY A 96 -15.72 -1.32 19.97
N ASN A 97 -14.56 -0.72 20.24
CA ASN A 97 -14.37 0.27 21.31
C ASN A 97 -14.18 1.70 20.79
N ILE A 98 -14.13 1.89 19.47
CA ILE A 98 -13.99 3.20 18.84
C ILE A 98 -15.37 3.86 18.69
N GLU A 99 -15.48 5.13 19.07
CA GLU A 99 -16.60 5.97 18.72
C GLU A 99 -16.51 6.33 17.23
N ASP A 100 -17.53 5.96 16.44
CA ASP A 100 -17.57 6.15 15.00
C ASP A 100 -17.37 7.63 14.62
N GLY A 101 -16.51 7.91 13.64
CA GLY A 101 -16.16 9.24 13.18
C GLY A 101 -15.28 10.06 14.14
N SER A 102 -14.92 9.53 15.33
CA SER A 102 -14.11 10.24 16.32
C SER A 102 -12.61 9.98 16.13
N PRO A 103 -11.80 10.95 15.65
CA PRO A 103 -10.36 10.79 15.50
C PRO A 103 -9.65 10.58 16.84
N VAL A 104 -10.15 11.16 17.92
CA VAL A 104 -9.57 11.02 19.28
C VAL A 104 -9.79 9.62 19.83
N SER A 105 -11.01 9.06 19.64
CA SER A 105 -11.30 7.67 20.02
C SER A 105 -10.45 6.70 19.23
N TRP A 106 -10.32 6.88 17.89
CA TRP A 106 -9.46 6.10 17.02
C TRP A 106 -8.00 6.08 17.52
N GLN A 107 -7.40 7.24 17.72
CA GLN A 107 -6.04 7.38 18.23
C GLN A 107 -5.83 6.67 19.56
N THR A 108 -6.78 6.84 20.47
CA THR A 108 -6.70 6.30 21.83
C THR A 108 -6.75 4.77 21.84
N GLU A 109 -7.68 4.17 21.13
CA GLU A 109 -7.89 2.73 21.17
C GLU A 109 -6.79 1.97 20.42
N TRP A 110 -6.32 2.49 19.28
CA TRP A 110 -5.18 1.91 18.57
C TRP A 110 -3.87 2.06 19.37
N GLU A 111 -3.62 3.21 20.00
CA GLU A 111 -2.44 3.39 20.87
C GLU A 111 -2.44 2.39 22.03
N LYS A 112 -3.60 2.15 22.68
CA LYS A 112 -3.72 1.14 23.74
C LYS A 112 -3.36 -0.26 23.25
N MET A 113 -3.81 -0.66 22.07
CA MET A 113 -3.47 -1.96 21.52
C MET A 113 -1.99 -2.04 21.13
N ALA A 114 -1.43 -0.99 20.53
CA ALA A 114 0.00 -0.91 20.21
C ALA A 114 0.89 -1.10 21.45
N ILE A 115 0.55 -0.43 22.55
CA ILE A 115 1.26 -0.56 23.84
C ILE A 115 1.23 -2.01 24.36
N ARG A 116 0.06 -2.67 24.30
CA ARG A 116 -0.07 -4.09 24.71
C ARG A 116 0.85 -4.99 23.88
N LYS A 117 0.94 -4.74 22.56
CA LYS A 117 1.82 -5.53 21.69
C LYS A 117 3.29 -5.26 21.94
N GLU A 118 3.67 -4.01 22.16
CA GLU A 118 5.06 -3.65 22.51
C GLU A 118 5.50 -4.31 23.82
N ILE A 119 4.64 -4.32 24.85
CA ILE A 119 4.91 -5.01 26.12
C ILE A 119 5.12 -6.51 25.88
N ARG A 120 4.18 -7.15 25.16
CA ARG A 120 4.27 -8.58 24.81
C ARG A 120 5.55 -8.90 24.04
N ALA A 121 5.94 -8.03 23.09
CA ALA A 121 7.17 -8.19 22.32
C ALA A 121 8.41 -8.19 23.21
N LYS A 122 8.51 -7.22 24.13
CA LYS A 122 9.63 -7.10 25.07
C LYS A 122 9.72 -8.30 26.01
N GLU A 123 8.60 -8.77 26.54
CA GLU A 123 8.55 -9.96 27.39
C GLU A 123 8.96 -11.23 26.62
N ALA A 124 8.46 -11.40 25.40
CA ALA A 124 8.83 -12.52 24.54
C ALA A 124 10.34 -12.52 24.23
N LEU A 125 10.88 -11.35 23.89
CA LEU A 125 12.32 -11.20 23.59
C LEU A 125 13.17 -11.54 24.83
N LYS A 126 12.79 -11.04 26.01
CA LYS A 126 13.46 -11.36 27.28
C LYS A 126 13.49 -12.86 27.54
N ASN A 127 12.46 -13.58 27.15
CA ASN A 127 12.34 -15.04 27.36
C ASN A 127 12.93 -15.85 26.18
N GLY A 128 13.59 -15.23 25.21
CA GLY A 128 14.17 -15.91 24.02
C GLY A 128 13.17 -16.36 22.98
N ASN A 129 11.90 -15.97 23.09
CA ASN A 129 10.83 -16.31 22.15
C ASN A 129 10.85 -15.37 20.93
N ASN A 130 11.89 -15.46 20.11
CA ASN A 130 12.18 -14.51 19.04
C ASN A 130 11.07 -14.38 18.00
N ILE A 131 10.38 -15.46 17.63
CA ILE A 131 9.26 -15.42 16.69
C ILE A 131 8.11 -14.60 17.29
N THR A 132 7.71 -14.90 18.54
CA THR A 132 6.65 -14.15 19.24
C THR A 132 7.01 -12.68 19.41
N ALA A 133 8.28 -12.39 19.69
CA ALA A 133 8.78 -11.02 19.81
C ALA A 133 8.65 -10.28 18.48
N ARG A 134 9.13 -10.87 17.38
CA ARG A 134 9.03 -10.31 16.03
C ARG A 134 7.58 -9.99 15.66
N GLU A 135 6.69 -10.99 15.72
CA GLU A 135 5.27 -10.84 15.36
C GLU A 135 4.56 -9.77 16.21
N SER A 136 4.93 -9.67 17.49
CA SER A 136 4.36 -8.68 18.40
C SER A 136 4.90 -7.26 18.11
N TYR A 137 6.18 -7.12 17.77
CA TYR A 137 6.76 -5.84 17.37
C TYR A 137 6.20 -5.34 16.05
N LEU A 138 5.99 -6.22 15.05
CA LEU A 138 5.33 -5.86 13.79
C LEU A 138 3.95 -5.28 14.05
N LYS A 139 3.11 -5.99 14.82
CA LYS A 139 1.77 -5.50 15.18
C LYS A 139 1.83 -4.20 15.98
N ALA A 140 2.76 -4.07 16.91
CA ALA A 140 2.94 -2.82 17.68
C ALA A 140 3.25 -1.64 16.74
N SER A 141 4.19 -1.82 15.80
CA SER A 141 4.55 -0.81 14.81
C SER A 141 3.32 -0.38 14.00
N ASN A 142 2.57 -1.33 13.45
CA ASN A 142 1.40 -1.04 12.63
C ASN A 142 0.27 -0.38 13.43
N TYR A 143 -0.01 -0.83 14.64
CA TYR A 143 -1.07 -0.22 15.47
C TYR A 143 -0.70 1.20 15.96
N TYR A 144 0.58 1.48 16.22
CA TYR A 144 1.04 2.85 16.44
C TYR A 144 0.87 3.69 15.17
N ARG A 145 1.19 3.13 13.98
CA ARG A 145 0.97 3.81 12.70
C ARG A 145 -0.51 4.08 12.45
N THR A 146 -1.37 3.12 12.72
CA THR A 146 -2.83 3.27 12.62
C THR A 146 -3.36 4.35 13.56
N ALA A 147 -2.85 4.43 14.79
CA ALA A 147 -3.19 5.53 15.71
C ALA A 147 -2.78 6.90 15.17
N LEU A 148 -1.68 6.97 14.40
CA LEU A 148 -1.13 8.24 13.90
C LEU A 148 -1.90 8.80 12.70
N VAL A 149 -2.69 8.01 11.95
CA VAL A 149 -3.26 8.38 10.64
C VAL A 149 -4.12 9.65 10.71
N SER A 150 -4.86 9.84 11.79
CA SER A 150 -5.72 11.01 12.04
C SER A 150 -5.12 11.99 13.06
N MET A 151 -3.84 11.85 13.41
CA MET A 151 -3.20 12.67 14.43
C MET A 151 -2.49 13.85 13.79
N MET A 152 -2.76 15.05 14.28
CA MET A 152 -2.12 16.25 13.80
C MET A 152 -0.71 16.43 14.38
N PRO A 153 0.22 17.08 13.66
CA PRO A 153 1.61 17.23 14.08
C PRO A 153 1.80 18.10 15.35
N ASP A 154 0.84 18.96 15.69
CA ASP A 154 0.82 19.75 16.93
C ASP A 154 0.38 18.94 18.17
N ASN A 155 -0.15 17.73 17.97
CA ASN A 155 -0.47 16.84 19.07
C ASN A 155 0.83 16.45 19.82
N PRO A 156 0.91 16.65 21.13
CA PRO A 156 2.13 16.38 21.91
C PRO A 156 2.61 14.91 21.83
N LYS A 157 1.76 13.97 21.45
CA LYS A 157 2.10 12.56 21.27
C LYS A 157 2.67 12.25 19.88
N PHE A 158 2.46 13.10 18.87
CA PHE A 158 2.76 12.82 17.47
C PHE A 158 4.18 12.30 17.26
N ASN A 159 5.18 13.07 17.69
CA ASN A 159 6.59 12.69 17.54
C ASN A 159 6.96 11.44 18.34
N GLY A 160 6.35 11.26 19.53
CA GLY A 160 6.54 10.10 20.38
C GLY A 160 6.04 8.81 19.72
N ILE A 161 4.85 8.86 19.13
CA ILE A 161 4.24 7.73 18.40
C ILE A 161 5.03 7.45 17.12
N GLY A 162 5.40 8.46 16.33
CA GLY A 162 6.24 8.29 15.15
C GLY A 162 7.57 7.58 15.45
N LYS A 163 8.21 7.94 16.59
CA LYS A 163 9.41 7.24 17.04
C LYS A 163 9.16 5.79 17.46
N LYS A 164 7.99 5.50 18.04
CA LYS A 164 7.60 4.14 18.43
C LYS A 164 7.34 3.25 17.21
N ILE A 165 6.71 3.75 16.16
CA ILE A 165 6.52 3.04 14.89
C ILE A 165 7.87 2.50 14.41
N ARG A 166 8.85 3.40 14.23
CA ARG A 166 10.20 3.08 13.78
C ARG A 166 10.92 2.11 14.72
N THR A 167 10.89 2.37 16.02
CA THR A 167 11.58 1.54 17.01
C THR A 167 11.06 0.10 16.99
N CYS A 168 9.73 -0.09 16.98
CA CYS A 168 9.14 -1.43 16.91
C CYS A 168 9.50 -2.15 15.60
N MET A 169 9.47 -1.45 14.45
CA MET A 169 9.85 -2.05 13.17
C MET A 169 11.33 -2.46 13.14
N VAL A 170 12.23 -1.64 13.66
CA VAL A 170 13.66 -1.96 13.74
C VAL A 170 13.91 -3.17 14.64
N GLU A 171 13.24 -3.25 15.79
CA GLU A 171 13.36 -4.43 16.67
C GLU A 171 12.81 -5.70 16.01
N ALA A 172 11.69 -5.62 15.31
CA ALA A 172 11.17 -6.73 14.51
C ALA A 172 12.15 -7.13 13.40
N GLY A 173 12.72 -6.14 12.71
CA GLY A 173 13.66 -6.32 11.59
C GLY A 173 14.89 -7.16 11.97
N LYS A 174 15.43 -6.97 13.17
CA LYS A 174 16.56 -7.76 13.70
C LYS A 174 16.24 -9.25 13.85
N LEU A 175 14.96 -9.60 14.00
CA LEU A 175 14.49 -10.96 14.29
C LEU A 175 14.04 -11.71 13.02
N PHE A 176 14.14 -11.12 11.84
CA PHE A 176 13.99 -11.83 10.56
C PHE A 176 15.25 -12.63 10.23
N ASN A 177 15.11 -13.61 9.34
CA ASN A 177 16.22 -14.35 8.75
C ASN A 177 16.03 -14.46 7.22
N PRO A 178 16.84 -13.76 6.40
CA PRO A 178 17.80 -12.72 6.79
C PRO A 178 17.15 -11.52 7.47
N PRO A 179 17.90 -10.76 8.28
CA PRO A 179 17.35 -9.59 8.96
C PRO A 179 17.00 -8.48 7.99
N MET A 180 15.94 -7.74 8.30
CA MET A 180 15.62 -6.47 7.68
C MET A 180 16.40 -5.36 8.38
N THR A 181 17.19 -4.61 7.62
CA THR A 181 18.11 -3.60 8.14
C THR A 181 17.58 -2.20 7.85
N TYR A 182 17.53 -1.37 8.88
CA TYR A 182 17.35 0.07 8.71
C TYR A 182 18.62 0.68 8.12
N PHE A 183 18.49 1.60 7.15
CA PHE A 183 19.59 2.37 6.59
C PHE A 183 19.13 3.80 6.28
N GLU A 184 20.08 4.66 6.00
CA GLU A 184 19.83 6.06 5.70
C GLU A 184 20.48 6.43 4.36
N VAL A 185 19.76 7.22 3.55
CA VAL A 185 20.24 7.76 2.29
C VAL A 185 20.58 9.23 2.50
N PRO A 186 21.84 9.64 2.34
CA PRO A 186 22.20 11.06 2.35
C PRO A 186 21.50 11.80 1.19
N PHE A 187 20.85 12.90 1.52
CA PHE A 187 20.14 13.72 0.56
C PHE A 187 20.18 15.19 1.00
N GLU A 188 20.88 16.05 0.24
CA GLU A 188 21.13 17.43 0.65
C GLU A 188 21.72 17.49 2.08
N ASP A 189 21.15 18.27 2.99
CA ASP A 189 21.62 18.40 4.39
C ASP A 189 20.89 17.44 5.35
N VAL A 190 20.15 16.43 4.83
CA VAL A 190 19.32 15.52 5.59
C VAL A 190 19.58 14.05 5.24
N VAL A 191 18.91 13.12 5.92
CA VAL A 191 18.90 11.70 5.56
C VAL A 191 17.49 11.23 5.29
N LEU A 192 17.32 10.40 4.26
CA LEU A 192 16.06 9.71 3.98
C LEU A 192 16.11 8.30 4.60
N PRO A 193 15.16 7.94 5.47
CA PRO A 193 15.15 6.64 6.12
C PRO A 193 14.68 5.55 5.18
N GLY A 194 15.27 4.36 5.29
CA GLY A 194 14.91 3.20 4.49
C GLY A 194 15.03 1.87 5.24
N TYR A 195 14.38 0.84 4.68
CA TYR A 195 14.55 -0.55 5.06
C TYR A 195 15.04 -1.37 3.88
N TYR A 196 15.97 -2.27 4.17
CA TYR A 196 16.49 -3.26 3.24
C TYR A 196 16.39 -4.66 3.83
N ARG A 197 15.77 -5.57 3.09
CA ARG A 197 15.77 -7.00 3.39
C ARG A 197 16.18 -7.79 2.17
N PRO A 198 17.36 -8.44 2.17
CA PRO A 198 17.74 -9.36 1.10
C PRO A 198 16.98 -10.69 1.22
N VAL A 199 16.72 -11.36 0.10
CA VAL A 199 16.23 -12.74 0.09
C VAL A 199 17.21 -13.65 0.82
N LYS A 200 18.51 -13.43 0.58
CA LYS A 200 19.62 -14.17 1.18
C LYS A 200 20.82 -13.24 1.34
N LYS A 201 21.53 -13.37 2.44
CA LYS A 201 22.71 -12.55 2.72
C LYS A 201 24.00 -13.35 2.44
N ASP A 202 24.29 -13.56 1.18
CA ASP A 202 25.45 -14.35 0.69
C ASP A 202 26.32 -13.56 -0.31
N GLY A 203 26.03 -12.26 -0.49
CA GLY A 203 26.77 -11.38 -1.39
C GLY A 203 26.54 -11.62 -2.88
N GLN A 204 25.53 -12.44 -3.25
CA GLN A 204 25.19 -12.68 -4.64
C GLN A 204 24.10 -11.72 -5.10
N PRO A 205 24.28 -11.01 -6.24
CA PRO A 205 23.28 -10.12 -6.79
C PRO A 205 21.97 -10.83 -7.15
N ARG A 206 20.82 -10.22 -6.82
CA ARG A 206 19.47 -10.74 -7.08
C ARG A 206 18.52 -9.64 -7.53
N LYS A 207 17.43 -10.08 -8.16
CA LYS A 207 16.28 -9.23 -8.50
C LYS A 207 15.88 -8.42 -7.27
N THR A 208 15.60 -7.14 -7.46
CA THR A 208 15.31 -6.22 -6.35
C THR A 208 14.09 -5.37 -6.67
N LEU A 209 13.19 -5.23 -5.71
CA LEU A 209 12.06 -4.31 -5.75
C LEU A 209 12.33 -3.14 -4.78
N LEU A 210 12.44 -1.93 -5.32
CA LEU A 210 12.37 -0.69 -4.56
C LEU A 210 10.93 -0.20 -4.55
N MET A 211 10.33 -0.03 -3.37
CA MET A 211 8.98 0.50 -3.22
C MET A 211 9.03 1.92 -2.66
N ILE A 212 8.29 2.83 -3.30
CA ILE A 212 8.05 4.21 -2.87
C ILE A 212 6.56 4.38 -2.61
N GLY A 213 6.23 4.88 -1.44
CA GLY A 213 4.85 5.07 -1.00
C GLY A 213 4.17 6.29 -1.61
N GLY A 214 2.94 6.53 -1.17
CA GLY A 214 2.07 7.63 -1.59
C GLY A 214 2.13 8.88 -0.71
N GLY A 215 1.01 9.59 -0.65
CA GLY A 215 0.90 10.92 -0.04
C GLY A 215 1.00 10.97 1.49
N GLU A 216 0.52 9.94 2.19
CA GLU A 216 0.60 9.87 3.66
C GLU A 216 1.43 8.70 4.17
N THR A 217 2.10 8.00 3.27
CA THR A 217 2.77 6.73 3.55
C THR A 217 4.02 6.90 4.41
N PHE A 218 4.28 5.88 5.22
CA PHE A 218 5.54 5.64 5.93
C PHE A 218 6.21 4.41 5.32
N ILE A 219 7.53 4.31 5.38
CA ILE A 219 8.23 3.08 4.94
C ILE A 219 7.72 1.82 5.67
N GLU A 220 7.21 1.97 6.89
CA GLU A 220 6.59 0.88 7.66
C GLU A 220 5.29 0.39 6.99
N ASP A 221 4.48 1.27 6.39
CA ASP A 221 3.29 0.87 5.61
C ASP A 221 3.69 0.00 4.42
N ASN A 222 4.78 0.34 3.73
CA ASN A 222 5.31 -0.40 2.59
C ASN A 222 5.80 -1.80 2.98
N VAL A 223 6.36 -1.98 4.19
CA VAL A 223 6.70 -3.29 4.73
C VAL A 223 5.45 -4.16 4.85
N PHE A 224 4.36 -3.63 5.44
CA PHE A 224 3.11 -4.38 5.55
C PHE A 224 2.36 -4.51 4.24
N TYR A 225 2.68 -3.72 3.24
CA TYR A 225 2.02 -3.78 1.95
C TYR A 225 2.53 -4.93 1.08
N ILE A 226 3.86 -5.14 0.98
CA ILE A 226 4.41 -6.06 -0.02
C ILE A 226 5.67 -6.84 0.41
N GLU A 227 6.34 -6.48 1.53
CA GLU A 227 7.68 -7.01 1.84
C GLU A 227 7.72 -8.54 1.87
N GLN A 228 6.78 -9.19 2.58
CA GLN A 228 6.76 -10.65 2.68
C GLN A 228 6.56 -11.33 1.31
N GLN A 229 5.72 -10.76 0.46
CA GLN A 229 5.51 -11.29 -0.88
C GLN A 229 6.77 -11.09 -1.73
N THR A 230 7.42 -9.93 -1.63
CA THR A 230 8.68 -9.65 -2.32
C THR A 230 9.72 -10.73 -2.04
N ILE A 231 9.93 -11.07 -0.77
CA ILE A 231 10.85 -12.14 -0.37
C ILE A 231 10.39 -13.52 -0.86
N LYS A 232 9.10 -13.82 -0.77
CA LYS A 232 8.51 -15.08 -1.22
C LYS A 232 8.72 -15.32 -2.73
N TYR A 233 8.62 -14.26 -3.54
CA TYR A 233 8.89 -14.32 -4.98
C TYR A 233 10.37 -14.22 -5.35
N GLY A 234 11.28 -14.19 -4.38
CA GLY A 234 12.72 -14.25 -4.61
C GLY A 234 13.36 -12.89 -4.95
N TYR A 235 12.70 -11.79 -4.62
CA TYR A 235 13.23 -10.42 -4.79
C TYR A 235 13.73 -9.86 -3.47
N ASN A 236 14.86 -9.16 -3.48
CA ASN A 236 15.23 -8.28 -2.38
C ASN A 236 14.20 -7.17 -2.25
N PHE A 237 13.85 -6.82 -1.02
CA PHE A 237 12.95 -5.70 -0.71
C PHE A 237 13.71 -4.48 -0.24
N ILE A 238 13.40 -3.32 -0.81
CA ILE A 238 13.89 -2.01 -0.36
C ILE A 238 12.71 -1.04 -0.34
N THR A 239 12.66 -0.18 0.67
CA THR A 239 11.77 0.97 0.70
C THR A 239 12.45 2.15 1.37
N VAL A 240 12.15 3.38 0.90
CA VAL A 240 12.73 4.63 1.42
C VAL A 240 11.64 5.69 1.45
N ASP A 241 11.52 6.45 2.56
CA ASP A 241 10.70 7.66 2.62
C ASP A 241 11.38 8.79 1.82
N ILE A 242 10.63 9.43 0.95
CA ILE A 242 11.05 10.67 0.28
C ILE A 242 10.45 11.89 1.01
N PRO A 243 10.96 13.13 0.79
CA PRO A 243 10.35 14.36 1.34
C PRO A 243 8.83 14.37 1.20
N GLY A 244 8.12 14.69 2.26
CA GLY A 244 6.66 14.58 2.38
C GLY A 244 6.16 13.31 3.04
N GLN A 245 6.95 12.22 3.07
CA GLN A 245 6.57 10.93 3.62
C GLN A 245 7.10 10.72 5.05
N GLY A 246 6.52 9.72 5.73
CA GLY A 246 6.93 9.33 7.08
C GLY A 246 6.90 10.50 8.06
N MET A 247 7.99 10.63 8.80
CA MET A 247 8.22 11.72 9.77
C MET A 247 9.07 12.87 9.18
N LEU A 248 9.38 12.86 7.88
CA LEU A 248 10.19 13.89 7.23
C LEU A 248 9.52 15.29 7.25
N PRO A 249 8.18 15.42 7.09
CA PRO A 249 7.52 16.72 7.21
C PRO A 249 7.69 17.37 8.60
N ALA A 250 7.81 16.59 9.68
CA ALA A 250 8.10 17.10 11.02
C ALA A 250 9.53 17.70 11.14
N GLN A 251 10.37 17.47 10.12
CA GLN A 251 11.71 18.06 9.97
C GLN A 251 11.73 19.17 8.93
N GLY A 252 10.57 19.60 8.41
CA GLY A 252 10.44 20.63 7.38
C GLY A 252 10.66 20.14 5.95
N LEU A 253 10.66 18.82 5.74
CA LEU A 253 10.86 18.19 4.42
C LEU A 253 9.52 17.79 3.82
N PHE A 254 8.93 18.70 3.09
CA PHE A 254 7.63 18.55 2.45
C PHE A 254 7.75 17.98 1.02
N PHE A 255 6.61 17.58 0.40
CA PHE A 255 6.60 17.11 -0.97
C PHE A 255 7.23 18.11 -1.94
N ARG A 256 7.99 17.56 -2.89
CA ARG A 256 8.68 18.31 -3.94
C ARG A 256 8.33 17.72 -5.32
N LYS A 257 8.28 18.59 -6.33
CA LYS A 257 7.98 18.15 -7.71
C LYS A 257 9.17 17.45 -8.40
N ASP A 258 10.41 17.74 -7.99
CA ASP A 258 11.66 17.21 -8.57
C ASP A 258 12.06 15.86 -7.96
N THR A 259 11.13 14.88 -7.94
CA THR A 259 11.33 13.59 -7.31
C THR A 259 12.46 12.76 -7.93
N GLU A 260 12.86 13.08 -9.15
CA GLU A 260 14.03 12.50 -9.81
C GLU A 260 15.34 12.68 -9.02
N THR A 261 15.49 13.80 -8.30
CA THR A 261 16.70 14.05 -7.50
C THR A 261 16.77 13.13 -6.28
N GLN A 262 15.63 12.89 -5.65
CA GLN A 262 15.49 12.03 -4.47
C GLN A 262 15.68 10.56 -4.85
N ILE A 263 15.00 10.11 -5.91
CA ILE A 263 15.13 8.74 -6.40
C ILE A 263 16.54 8.46 -6.89
N LYS A 264 17.20 9.44 -7.54
CA LYS A 264 18.62 9.32 -7.92
C LYS A 264 19.49 9.06 -6.69
N ALA A 265 19.35 9.85 -5.63
CA ALA A 265 20.12 9.67 -4.40
C ALA A 265 19.87 8.28 -3.76
N ILE A 266 18.64 7.82 -3.78
CA ILE A 266 18.27 6.47 -3.31
C ILE A 266 19.00 5.41 -4.15
N LEU A 267 18.94 5.50 -5.48
CA LEU A 267 19.58 4.53 -6.37
C LEU A 267 21.11 4.53 -6.23
N ASP A 268 21.73 5.70 -5.99
CA ASP A 268 23.19 5.80 -5.76
C ASP A 268 23.61 4.97 -4.53
N VAL A 269 22.77 4.90 -3.49
CA VAL A 269 23.04 4.11 -2.28
C VAL A 269 22.70 2.63 -2.49
N ILE A 270 21.49 2.31 -2.92
CA ILE A 270 21.02 0.91 -2.94
C ILE A 270 21.76 0.05 -3.98
N LEU A 271 22.23 0.63 -5.07
CA LEU A 271 23.05 -0.07 -6.07
C LEU A 271 24.48 -0.38 -5.56
N SER A 272 24.87 0.13 -4.40
CA SER A 272 26.10 -0.27 -3.72
C SER A 272 25.94 -1.53 -2.87
N PHE A 273 24.71 -1.98 -2.62
CA PHE A 273 24.44 -3.21 -1.85
C PHE A 273 24.81 -4.43 -2.70
N LYS A 274 25.63 -5.32 -2.16
CA LYS A 274 26.20 -6.46 -2.89
C LYS A 274 25.15 -7.42 -3.46
N GLU A 275 24.00 -7.53 -2.76
CA GLU A 275 22.92 -8.42 -3.15
C GLU A 275 21.95 -7.79 -4.18
N VAL A 276 22.14 -6.54 -4.58
CA VAL A 276 21.30 -5.85 -5.58
C VAL A 276 21.92 -6.03 -6.97
N ASP A 277 21.14 -6.64 -7.88
CA ASP A 277 21.49 -6.75 -9.29
C ASP A 277 21.08 -5.47 -10.01
N PRO A 278 22.02 -4.65 -10.53
CA PRO A 278 21.69 -3.40 -11.20
C PRO A 278 20.89 -3.59 -12.51
N GLU A 279 20.96 -4.78 -13.12
CA GLU A 279 20.21 -5.09 -14.33
C GLU A 279 18.81 -5.66 -14.05
N LYS A 280 18.51 -5.99 -12.79
CA LYS A 280 17.22 -6.53 -12.35
C LYS A 280 16.61 -5.71 -11.22
N LEU A 281 16.62 -4.38 -11.36
CA LEU A 281 16.02 -3.43 -10.41
C LEU A 281 14.66 -2.94 -10.92
N ALA A 282 13.60 -3.32 -10.22
CA ALA A 282 12.24 -2.80 -10.41
C ALA A 282 11.94 -1.71 -9.38
N VAL A 283 11.18 -0.69 -9.79
CA VAL A 283 10.69 0.35 -8.87
C VAL A 283 9.17 0.42 -8.93
N TYR A 284 8.55 0.38 -7.77
CA TYR A 284 7.10 0.38 -7.60
C TYR A 284 6.64 1.62 -6.84
N GLY A 285 5.68 2.35 -7.41
CA GLY A 285 5.04 3.51 -6.79
C GLY A 285 3.54 3.31 -6.59
N ILE A 286 3.03 3.52 -5.37
CA ILE A 286 1.59 3.46 -5.05
C ILE A 286 1.02 4.83 -4.78
N SER A 287 -0.26 5.07 -5.08
CA SER A 287 -0.94 6.34 -4.83
C SER A 287 -0.16 7.50 -5.48
N ASN A 288 0.20 8.56 -4.75
CA ASN A 288 1.08 9.61 -5.28
C ASN A 288 2.47 9.09 -5.74
N GLY A 289 2.88 7.88 -5.32
CA GLY A 289 4.02 7.17 -5.91
C GLY A 289 3.87 6.94 -7.41
N GLY A 290 2.62 6.87 -7.91
CA GLY A 290 2.29 6.85 -9.33
C GLY A 290 2.65 8.13 -10.10
N TYR A 291 3.00 9.21 -9.40
CA TYR A 291 3.70 10.37 -9.94
C TYR A 291 5.21 10.31 -9.65
N PHE A 292 5.58 10.05 -8.39
CA PHE A 292 6.97 10.18 -7.94
C PHE A 292 7.93 9.29 -8.73
N VAL A 293 7.57 8.04 -8.93
CA VAL A 293 8.45 7.07 -9.58
C VAL A 293 8.47 7.23 -11.11
N PRO A 294 7.34 7.39 -11.82
CA PRO A 294 7.36 7.66 -13.25
C PRO A 294 8.13 8.95 -13.60
N ARG A 295 7.95 10.01 -12.82
CA ARG A 295 8.72 11.24 -12.98
C ARG A 295 10.22 10.96 -12.96
N ALA A 296 10.70 10.20 -11.99
CA ALA A 296 12.10 9.81 -11.91
C ALA A 296 12.52 8.93 -13.11
N ALA A 297 11.68 7.99 -13.55
CA ALA A 297 11.98 7.11 -14.68
C ALA A 297 12.13 7.84 -16.03
N THR A 298 11.66 9.09 -16.13
CA THR A 298 11.91 9.91 -17.33
C THR A 298 13.39 10.19 -17.55
N VAL A 299 14.18 10.26 -16.50
CA VAL A 299 15.62 10.59 -16.54
C VAL A 299 16.50 9.47 -16.00
N GLU A 300 16.04 8.67 -15.06
CA GLU A 300 16.81 7.65 -14.35
C GLU A 300 16.75 6.29 -15.06
N LYS A 301 17.74 6.01 -15.90
CA LYS A 301 17.77 4.80 -16.74
C LYS A 301 18.28 3.55 -16.03
N ARG A 302 18.64 3.66 -14.75
CA ARG A 302 18.95 2.51 -13.89
C ARG A 302 17.70 1.76 -13.44
N ILE A 303 16.50 2.35 -13.58
CA ILE A 303 15.23 1.68 -13.40
C ILE A 303 15.00 0.74 -14.58
N LYS A 304 14.97 -0.59 -14.32
CA LYS A 304 14.86 -1.62 -15.37
C LYS A 304 13.43 -2.09 -15.60
N ALA A 305 12.54 -1.89 -14.62
CA ALA A 305 11.10 -2.09 -14.74
C ALA A 305 10.39 -1.09 -13.84
N LEU A 306 9.31 -0.50 -14.32
CA LEU A 306 8.49 0.45 -13.59
C LEU A 306 7.11 -0.15 -13.33
N ILE A 307 6.67 -0.11 -12.07
CA ILE A 307 5.32 -0.51 -11.70
C ILE A 307 4.64 0.67 -11.01
N VAL A 308 3.38 0.90 -11.28
CA VAL A 308 2.56 1.93 -10.64
C VAL A 308 1.19 1.38 -10.25
N SER A 309 0.61 1.96 -9.19
CA SER A 309 -0.74 1.68 -8.76
C SER A 309 -1.36 2.94 -8.12
N SER A 310 -2.00 3.76 -8.90
CA SER A 310 -2.12 3.89 -10.35
C SER A 310 -1.24 5.03 -10.86
N ALA A 311 -1.04 5.16 -12.20
CA ALA A 311 -0.25 6.25 -12.76
C ALA A 311 -0.96 7.62 -12.58
N VAL A 312 -0.20 8.65 -12.22
CA VAL A 312 -0.68 10.05 -12.12
C VAL A 312 0.24 10.94 -12.94
N VAL A 313 -0.14 11.25 -14.18
CA VAL A 313 0.67 12.06 -15.11
C VAL A 313 0.67 13.53 -14.72
N ASP A 314 -0.45 14.02 -14.22
CA ASP A 314 -0.64 15.40 -13.76
C ASP A 314 -1.43 15.45 -12.45
N ASN A 315 -0.71 15.69 -11.35
CA ASN A 315 -1.30 15.80 -10.02
C ASN A 315 -2.27 16.98 -9.89
N TYR A 316 -2.02 18.10 -10.60
CA TYR A 316 -2.92 19.25 -10.54
C TYR A 316 -4.31 18.91 -11.08
N LEU A 317 -4.37 18.19 -12.21
CA LEU A 317 -5.65 17.77 -12.79
C LEU A 317 -6.33 16.73 -11.90
N MET A 318 -5.58 15.78 -11.32
CA MET A 318 -6.13 14.79 -10.38
C MET A 318 -6.70 15.46 -9.12
N PHE A 319 -5.96 16.38 -8.51
CA PHE A 319 -6.38 17.05 -7.28
C PHE A 319 -7.59 17.96 -7.47
N LYS A 320 -7.81 18.52 -8.66
CA LYS A 320 -9.03 19.27 -9.00
C LYS A 320 -10.30 18.43 -8.95
N GLU A 321 -10.19 17.12 -9.10
CA GLU A 321 -11.32 16.20 -9.04
C GLU A 321 -11.63 15.71 -7.62
N MET A 322 -10.73 15.97 -6.67
CA MET A 322 -10.91 15.56 -5.27
C MET A 322 -12.02 16.37 -4.55
N PRO A 323 -12.70 15.79 -3.56
CA PRO A 323 -13.77 16.45 -2.81
C PRO A 323 -13.36 17.80 -2.24
N PHE A 324 -12.15 17.92 -1.65
CA PHE A 324 -11.68 19.19 -1.08
C PHE A 324 -11.52 20.32 -2.11
N ALA A 325 -11.35 19.98 -3.38
CA ALA A 325 -11.30 20.99 -4.45
C ALA A 325 -12.68 21.45 -4.88
N LYS A 326 -13.66 20.54 -4.88
CA LYS A 326 -15.03 20.77 -5.38
C LYS A 326 -15.95 21.38 -4.33
N ASP A 327 -15.81 20.99 -3.07
CA ASP A 327 -16.64 21.45 -1.98
C ASP A 327 -16.39 22.94 -1.66
N THR A 328 -17.46 23.66 -1.28
CA THR A 328 -17.33 25.00 -0.70
C THR A 328 -16.68 24.93 0.68
N GLN A 329 -16.19 26.06 1.21
CA GLN A 329 -15.64 26.08 2.57
C GLN A 329 -16.71 25.67 3.61
N GLU A 330 -17.96 26.09 3.44
CA GLU A 330 -19.08 25.71 4.31
C GLU A 330 -19.33 24.17 4.29
N GLN A 331 -19.13 23.51 3.15
CA GLN A 331 -19.23 22.05 3.06
C GLN A 331 -18.06 21.37 3.75
N ILE A 332 -16.83 21.87 3.54
CA ILE A 332 -15.62 21.37 4.22
C ILE A 332 -15.75 21.51 5.73
N ASP A 333 -16.30 22.62 6.21
CA ASP A 333 -16.51 22.86 7.66
C ASP A 333 -17.47 21.83 8.27
N LYS A 334 -18.36 21.26 7.46
CA LYS A 334 -19.33 20.22 7.87
C LYS A 334 -18.84 18.79 7.64
N TRP A 335 -17.63 18.59 7.12
CA TRP A 335 -17.10 17.24 6.95
C TRP A 335 -17.05 16.46 8.27
N PRO A 336 -17.22 15.13 8.22
CA PRO A 336 -16.97 14.27 9.38
C PRO A 336 -15.60 14.55 10.00
N ALA A 337 -15.51 14.49 11.32
CA ALA A 337 -14.31 14.89 12.05
C ALA A 337 -13.09 14.05 11.69
N PHE A 338 -13.29 12.75 11.44
CA PHE A 338 -12.20 11.85 11.04
C PHE A 338 -11.67 12.19 9.64
N LYS A 339 -12.55 12.38 8.66
CA LYS A 339 -12.18 12.83 7.30
C LYS A 339 -11.39 14.13 7.33
N LYS A 340 -11.86 15.11 8.13
CA LYS A 340 -11.19 16.40 8.29
C LYS A 340 -9.78 16.24 8.85
N ALA A 341 -9.62 15.42 9.90
CA ALA A 341 -8.31 15.17 10.52
C ALA A 341 -7.33 14.50 9.56
N VAL A 342 -7.76 13.48 8.81
CA VAL A 342 -6.91 12.80 7.82
C VAL A 342 -6.51 13.76 6.69
N THR A 343 -7.48 14.48 6.11
CA THR A 343 -7.20 15.44 5.03
C THR A 343 -6.25 16.54 5.48
N SER A 344 -6.43 17.07 6.69
CA SER A 344 -5.54 18.09 7.28
C SER A 344 -4.11 17.55 7.49
N ALA A 345 -3.97 16.30 7.95
CA ALA A 345 -2.67 15.66 8.09
C ALA A 345 -1.94 15.47 6.73
N VAL A 346 -2.69 15.19 5.66
CA VAL A 346 -2.14 15.15 4.30
C VAL A 346 -1.77 16.55 3.81
N THR A 347 -2.62 17.55 4.05
CA THR A 347 -2.38 18.96 3.68
C THR A 347 -1.06 19.48 4.25
N TRP A 348 -0.81 19.20 5.53
CA TRP A 348 0.45 19.54 6.18
C TRP A 348 1.69 18.97 5.48
N ARG A 349 1.61 17.77 4.89
CA ARG A 349 2.73 17.12 4.17
C ARG A 349 3.14 17.85 2.89
N TRP A 350 2.25 18.72 2.37
CA TRP A 350 2.53 19.61 1.25
C TRP A 350 3.18 20.93 1.68
N GLY A 351 3.44 21.13 2.97
CA GLY A 351 4.00 22.37 3.50
C GLY A 351 2.97 23.49 3.66
N LEU A 352 1.71 23.12 3.68
CA LEU A 352 0.57 24.04 3.83
C LEU A 352 0.08 24.08 5.29
N ASP A 353 -0.67 25.13 5.63
CA ASP A 353 -1.47 25.12 6.84
C ASP A 353 -2.45 23.94 6.78
N PRO A 354 -2.54 23.11 7.83
CA PRO A 354 -3.46 21.96 7.85
C PRO A 354 -4.92 22.30 7.55
N GLU A 355 -5.36 23.53 7.78
CA GLU A 355 -6.73 23.99 7.48
C GLU A 355 -6.89 24.43 6.01
N ASP A 356 -5.81 24.71 5.29
CA ASP A 356 -5.81 25.09 3.87
C ASP A 356 -5.87 23.88 2.95
N VAL A 357 -6.90 23.04 3.12
CA VAL A 357 -7.05 21.81 2.33
C VAL A 357 -7.18 22.08 0.84
N LYS A 358 -7.72 23.24 0.45
CA LYS A 358 -7.84 23.66 -0.96
C LYS A 358 -6.53 24.09 -1.58
N GLY A 359 -5.60 24.59 -0.77
CA GLY A 359 -4.26 24.96 -1.20
C GLY A 359 -3.49 23.82 -1.84
N GLN A 360 -3.83 22.56 -1.54
CA GLN A 360 -3.21 21.37 -2.16
C GLN A 360 -3.33 21.40 -3.69
N VAL A 361 -4.46 21.90 -4.24
CA VAL A 361 -4.64 21.99 -5.71
C VAL A 361 -3.59 22.91 -6.32
N GLU A 362 -3.41 24.11 -5.74
CA GLU A 362 -2.43 25.07 -6.24
C GLU A 362 -0.99 24.58 -6.03
N GLN A 363 -0.73 23.91 -4.91
CA GLN A 363 0.58 23.36 -4.57
C GLN A 363 1.03 22.28 -5.57
N THR A 364 0.08 21.54 -6.17
CA THR A 364 0.38 20.48 -7.14
C THR A 364 0.61 20.98 -8.57
N LYS A 365 0.53 22.29 -8.83
CA LYS A 365 0.87 22.86 -10.15
C LYS A 365 2.31 22.56 -10.56
N GLY A 366 2.45 21.98 -11.76
CA GLY A 366 3.75 21.56 -12.30
C GLY A 366 4.27 20.22 -11.76
N TYR A 367 3.47 19.50 -10.97
CA TYR A 367 3.72 18.09 -10.67
C TYR A 367 3.21 17.24 -11.85
N THR A 368 3.97 17.23 -12.91
CA THR A 368 3.70 16.51 -14.15
C THR A 368 5.00 15.98 -14.76
N PHE A 369 4.90 15.02 -15.65
CA PHE A 369 6.03 14.46 -16.38
C PHE A 369 5.62 14.10 -17.82
N ASP A 370 6.61 13.84 -18.67
CA ASP A 370 6.43 13.41 -20.05
C ASP A 370 6.61 11.89 -20.15
N PRO A 371 5.54 11.10 -20.32
CA PRO A 371 5.63 9.63 -20.40
C PRO A 371 6.51 9.14 -21.56
N ALA A 372 6.67 9.91 -22.65
CA ALA A 372 7.48 9.53 -23.80
C ALA A 372 8.96 9.32 -23.45
N LYS A 373 9.43 9.88 -22.32
CA LYS A 373 10.78 9.72 -21.82
C LYS A 373 11.00 8.42 -21.02
N ILE A 374 9.93 7.67 -20.68
CA ILE A 374 10.02 6.40 -19.97
C ILE A 374 10.23 5.29 -21.00
N THR A 375 11.37 4.61 -20.94
CA THR A 375 11.79 3.62 -21.94
C THR A 375 11.94 2.19 -21.40
N CYS A 376 11.87 2.00 -20.07
CA CYS A 376 11.83 0.68 -19.47
C CYS A 376 10.43 0.04 -19.61
N PRO A 377 10.29 -1.30 -19.43
CA PRO A 377 8.99 -1.95 -19.30
C PRO A 377 8.13 -1.35 -18.19
N VAL A 378 6.82 -1.25 -18.43
CA VAL A 378 5.86 -0.62 -17.50
C VAL A 378 4.66 -1.54 -17.24
N LEU A 379 4.33 -1.69 -15.95
CA LEU A 379 3.07 -2.27 -15.48
C LEU A 379 2.27 -1.22 -14.71
N ASP A 380 1.04 -1.00 -15.13
CA ASP A 380 0.07 -0.16 -14.42
C ASP A 380 -1.03 -1.05 -13.84
N ILE A 381 -1.25 -0.99 -12.52
CA ILE A 381 -2.26 -1.80 -11.82
C ILE A 381 -3.26 -0.84 -11.18
N VAL A 382 -4.53 -0.95 -11.53
CA VAL A 382 -5.58 -0.06 -11.03
C VAL A 382 -6.81 -0.84 -10.60
N GLY A 383 -7.38 -0.52 -9.45
CA GLY A 383 -8.65 -1.12 -9.00
C GLY A 383 -9.83 -0.71 -9.88
N ALA A 384 -10.74 -1.64 -10.21
CA ALA A 384 -11.90 -1.33 -11.04
C ALA A 384 -12.74 -0.18 -10.46
N GLY A 385 -12.83 -0.08 -9.14
CA GLY A 385 -13.53 1.01 -8.47
C GLY A 385 -12.84 2.36 -8.58
N GLU A 386 -11.53 2.39 -8.64
CA GLU A 386 -10.74 3.59 -8.89
C GLU A 386 -10.80 3.99 -10.38
N TYR A 387 -10.75 3.00 -11.28
CA TYR A 387 -10.77 3.23 -12.73
C TYR A 387 -12.07 3.83 -13.27
N VAL A 388 -13.21 3.68 -12.55
CA VAL A 388 -14.48 4.33 -12.96
C VAL A 388 -14.48 5.86 -12.83
N ASN A 389 -13.52 6.43 -12.09
CA ASN A 389 -13.31 7.87 -12.06
C ASN A 389 -12.75 8.32 -13.41
N LYS A 390 -13.44 9.29 -14.06
CA LYS A 390 -13.11 9.72 -15.42
C LYS A 390 -11.71 10.33 -15.55
N GLU A 391 -11.24 11.02 -14.52
CA GLU A 391 -9.90 11.60 -14.55
C GLU A 391 -8.83 10.51 -14.36
N THR A 392 -9.08 9.55 -13.46
CA THR A 392 -8.21 8.37 -13.34
C THR A 392 -8.12 7.63 -14.68
N GLU A 393 -9.25 7.28 -15.29
CA GLU A 393 -9.28 6.61 -16.60
C GLU A 393 -8.52 7.42 -17.67
N ARG A 394 -8.74 8.74 -17.72
CA ARG A 394 -8.07 9.64 -18.68
C ARG A 394 -6.54 9.61 -18.50
N GLN A 395 -6.07 9.70 -17.26
CA GLN A 395 -4.63 9.73 -16.98
C GLN A 395 -3.97 8.37 -17.22
N GLN A 396 -4.64 7.25 -16.94
CA GLN A 396 -4.13 5.92 -17.30
C GLN A 396 -3.96 5.78 -18.81
N LYS A 397 -4.95 6.22 -19.60
CA LYS A 397 -4.87 6.22 -21.06
C LYS A 397 -3.75 7.13 -21.56
N GLU A 398 -3.68 8.37 -21.07
CA GLU A 398 -2.62 9.31 -21.42
C GLU A 398 -1.23 8.74 -21.12
N PHE A 399 -1.06 8.13 -19.95
CA PHE A 399 0.18 7.50 -19.54
C PHE A 399 0.60 6.40 -20.53
N LEU A 400 -0.27 5.43 -20.74
CA LEU A 400 0.02 4.27 -21.58
C LEU A 400 0.21 4.63 -23.06
N ASP A 401 -0.65 5.51 -23.60
CA ASP A 401 -0.59 5.87 -25.02
C ASP A 401 0.70 6.60 -25.39
N ASN A 402 1.25 7.39 -24.46
CA ASN A 402 2.43 8.21 -24.68
C ASN A 402 3.76 7.61 -24.16
N LEU A 403 3.78 6.41 -23.58
CA LEU A 403 5.03 5.78 -23.12
C LEU A 403 6.04 5.60 -24.25
N GLY A 404 7.31 5.90 -23.97
CA GLY A 404 8.45 5.70 -24.88
C GLY A 404 8.84 4.22 -25.07
N THR A 405 8.12 3.29 -24.46
CA THR A 405 8.31 1.85 -24.59
C THR A 405 7.09 1.17 -25.20
N GLN A 406 7.30 0.06 -25.93
CA GLN A 406 6.21 -0.82 -26.38
C GLN A 406 5.91 -1.93 -25.37
N ASN A 407 6.80 -2.18 -24.39
CA ASN A 407 6.57 -3.16 -23.34
C ASN A 407 5.80 -2.50 -22.20
N LYS A 408 4.47 -2.46 -22.35
CA LYS A 408 3.54 -1.79 -21.44
C LYS A 408 2.30 -2.64 -21.23
N THR A 409 1.86 -2.73 -19.98
CA THR A 409 0.71 -3.53 -19.57
C THR A 409 -0.13 -2.72 -18.59
N ILE A 410 -1.45 -2.78 -18.73
CA ILE A 410 -2.40 -2.34 -17.70
C ILE A 410 -3.20 -3.54 -17.21
N VAL A 411 -3.39 -3.62 -15.89
CA VAL A 411 -4.26 -4.61 -15.26
C VAL A 411 -5.29 -3.87 -14.42
N ILE A 412 -6.57 -4.04 -14.77
CA ILE A 412 -7.69 -3.53 -13.97
C ILE A 412 -8.16 -4.67 -13.08
N THR A 413 -7.91 -4.56 -11.76
CA THR A 413 -8.26 -5.61 -10.82
C THR A 413 -9.75 -5.56 -10.46
N PRO A 414 -10.45 -6.73 -10.43
CA PRO A 414 -11.90 -6.77 -10.42
C PRO A 414 -12.52 -6.64 -9.01
N GLU A 415 -13.73 -6.08 -8.96
CA GLU A 415 -14.54 -5.95 -7.74
C GLU A 415 -14.95 -7.31 -7.14
N ASN A 416 -15.28 -8.28 -8.00
CA ASN A 416 -15.74 -9.61 -7.55
C ASN A 416 -14.64 -10.48 -6.93
N GLU A 417 -13.41 -10.04 -6.96
CA GLU A 417 -12.28 -10.64 -6.23
C GLU A 417 -11.83 -9.79 -5.03
N GLY A 418 -12.64 -8.76 -4.66
CA GLY A 418 -12.32 -7.85 -3.55
C GLY A 418 -11.01 -7.10 -3.78
N ALA A 419 -10.80 -6.58 -5.00
CA ALA A 419 -9.56 -5.96 -5.43
C ALA A 419 -9.80 -4.66 -6.21
N SER A 420 -10.85 -3.90 -5.84
CA SER A 420 -11.32 -2.76 -6.61
C SER A 420 -10.97 -1.40 -6.02
N SER A 421 -10.51 -1.35 -4.77
CA SER A 421 -10.23 -0.09 -4.08
C SER A 421 -8.89 0.53 -4.48
N HIS A 422 -8.66 1.73 -4.00
CA HIS A 422 -7.41 2.46 -4.20
C HIS A 422 -6.20 1.64 -3.77
N CYS A 423 -5.23 1.51 -4.69
CA CYS A 423 -4.01 0.71 -4.51
C CYS A 423 -4.26 -0.77 -4.15
N ILE A 424 -5.46 -1.30 -4.39
CA ILE A 424 -5.84 -2.69 -4.08
C ILE A 424 -5.50 -3.06 -2.61
N GLY A 425 -5.74 -2.10 -1.70
CA GLY A 425 -5.36 -2.20 -0.28
C GLY A 425 -6.02 -3.38 0.44
N GLU A 426 -7.19 -3.82 -0.03
CA GLU A 426 -7.99 -4.92 0.50
C GLU A 426 -7.54 -6.31 0.05
N ASN A 427 -6.86 -6.43 -1.11
CA ASN A 427 -6.38 -7.72 -1.64
C ASN A 427 -4.92 -7.64 -2.13
N ARG A 428 -4.01 -7.44 -1.19
CA ARG A 428 -2.57 -7.31 -1.47
C ARG A 428 -1.95 -8.60 -2.02
N THR A 429 -2.61 -9.74 -1.83
CA THR A 429 -2.17 -11.02 -2.39
C THR A 429 -2.35 -11.01 -3.90
N LEU A 430 -3.56 -10.72 -4.39
CA LEU A 430 -3.83 -10.62 -5.83
C LEU A 430 -2.95 -9.55 -6.49
N MET A 431 -2.80 -8.39 -5.86
CA MET A 431 -1.91 -7.34 -6.34
C MET A 431 -0.48 -7.86 -6.51
N SER A 432 0.02 -8.61 -5.50
CA SER A 432 1.37 -9.17 -5.55
C SER A 432 1.53 -10.24 -6.62
N GLU A 433 0.52 -11.10 -6.83
CA GLU A 433 0.50 -12.10 -7.90
C GLU A 433 0.64 -11.42 -9.27
N VAL A 434 -0.19 -10.42 -9.55
CA VAL A 434 -0.12 -9.65 -10.81
C VAL A 434 1.25 -9.02 -11.02
N LEU A 435 1.79 -8.39 -9.96
CA LEU A 435 3.07 -7.68 -10.01
C LEU A 435 4.24 -8.63 -10.27
N PHE A 436 4.35 -9.70 -9.47
CA PHE A 436 5.53 -10.58 -9.54
C PHE A 436 5.48 -11.53 -10.73
N ASP A 437 4.30 -12.01 -11.16
CA ASP A 437 4.17 -12.80 -12.39
C ASP A 437 4.61 -12.00 -13.61
N TRP A 438 4.24 -10.70 -13.65
CA TRP A 438 4.71 -9.80 -14.70
C TRP A 438 6.23 -9.57 -14.61
N LEU A 439 6.78 -9.28 -13.42
CA LEU A 439 8.21 -9.06 -13.22
C LEU A 439 9.05 -10.28 -13.57
N ASP A 440 8.59 -11.49 -13.26
CA ASP A 440 9.27 -12.73 -13.63
C ASP A 440 9.27 -12.94 -15.16
N GLY A 441 8.26 -12.40 -15.85
CA GLY A 441 8.27 -12.31 -17.31
C GLY A 441 9.32 -11.33 -17.86
N ILE A 442 9.61 -10.23 -17.15
CA ILE A 442 10.60 -9.21 -17.54
C ILE A 442 12.03 -9.66 -17.19
N PHE A 443 12.24 -10.17 -15.98
CA PHE A 443 13.55 -10.56 -15.45
C PHE A 443 13.82 -12.07 -15.58
N LYS A 444 13.41 -12.68 -16.69
CA LYS A 444 13.67 -14.13 -16.95
C LYS A 444 15.12 -14.46 -16.66
N GLU A 445 15.35 -15.57 -15.97
CA GLU A 445 16.65 -16.22 -15.92
C GLU A 445 16.87 -16.91 -17.27
N GLU A 446 18.01 -16.63 -17.95
CA GLU A 446 18.42 -17.31 -19.17
C GLU A 446 18.83 -18.77 -18.88
#